data_ee0ca7f1f5dd21b80e1ec2be51bb17a2
#
_entry.id   ee0ca7f1f5dd21b80e1ec2be51bb17a2
#
_cell.length_a   1.000
_cell.length_b   1.000
_cell.length_c   1.000
_cell.angle_alpha   90.00
_cell.angle_beta   90.00
_cell.angle_gamma   90.00
#
_symmetry.space_group_name_H-M   'P 1'
#
loop_
_entity.id
_entity.type
_entity.pdbx_description
1 polymer ?
#
loop_
_entity_poly.entity_id
_entity_poly.type
_entity_poly.pdbx_seq_one_letter_code
_entity_poly.pdbx_strand_id
1 'polypeptide(L)'
;MSQAEHDSAAQAILVTDNAAFAAEVEAAVEHHLARLPRAQIARASWQAHGAILLVADWKEAAALIDRIAPEHLELAIDEADALAERVSHAGAIFLGRHTPEAIGDYIAGPNHVLPTARSARFASGLSVLDFLKRSSLVRCDAASLAALAPAAIRLAEAEGLKAHALSLSVRLPRTA
;
A
#
# COMPACT_ATOMS: atom_id res chain seq x y z
N MET A 1 -9.88 6.09 17.74
CA MET A 1 -10.05 7.55 18.03
C MET A 1 -8.79 8.34 17.75
N SER A 2 -7.58 7.78 17.91
CA SER A 2 -6.31 8.42 17.55
C SER A 2 -6.31 8.97 16.12
N GLN A 3 -6.69 8.15 15.13
CA GLN A 3 -6.81 8.60 13.74
C GLN A 3 -7.84 9.72 13.55
N ALA A 4 -9.00 9.61 14.20
CA ALA A 4 -10.08 10.59 14.06
C ALA A 4 -9.73 11.98 14.63
N GLU A 5 -8.84 12.07 15.63
CA GLU A 5 -8.44 13.37 16.20
C GLU A 5 -7.39 14.14 15.38
N HIS A 6 -6.78 13.49 14.37
CA HIS A 6 -5.81 14.16 13.49
C HIS A 6 -6.44 15.27 12.67
N ASP A 7 -7.54 14.96 11.97
CA ASP A 7 -8.19 15.87 11.04
C ASP A 7 -9.67 15.51 10.86
N SER A 8 -10.53 16.47 10.58
CA SER A 8 -11.95 16.24 10.30
C SER A 8 -12.21 15.41 9.04
N ALA A 9 -11.24 15.35 8.11
CA ALA A 9 -11.28 14.51 6.92
C ALA A 9 -10.65 13.11 7.14
N ALA A 10 -10.07 12.85 8.32
CA ALA A 10 -9.50 11.54 8.63
C ALA A 10 -10.59 10.45 8.63
N GLN A 11 -10.20 9.23 8.24
CA GLN A 11 -11.08 8.08 8.21
C GLN A 11 -10.63 7.03 9.23
N ALA A 12 -11.54 6.61 10.11
CA ALA A 12 -11.31 5.53 11.08
C ALA A 12 -12.34 4.42 10.87
N ILE A 13 -11.89 3.22 10.51
CA ILE A 13 -12.75 2.09 10.20
C ILE A 13 -12.40 0.92 11.12
N LEU A 14 -13.41 0.36 11.79
CA LEU A 14 -13.30 -0.94 12.46
C LEU A 14 -13.88 -2.01 11.53
N VAL A 15 -13.15 -3.12 11.36
CA VAL A 15 -13.66 -4.35 10.75
C VAL A 15 -13.65 -5.43 11.82
N THR A 16 -14.78 -6.10 12.05
CA THR A 16 -14.92 -7.16 13.05
C THR A 16 -15.94 -8.20 12.60
N ASP A 17 -15.77 -9.43 13.07
CA ASP A 17 -16.75 -10.53 12.91
C ASP A 17 -17.67 -10.67 14.14
N ASN A 18 -17.53 -9.81 15.14
CA ASN A 18 -18.26 -9.87 16.40
C ASN A 18 -19.20 -8.66 16.58
N ALA A 19 -20.49 -8.88 16.44
CA ALA A 19 -21.51 -7.82 16.58
C ALA A 19 -21.59 -7.26 18.01
N ALA A 20 -21.35 -8.05 19.05
CA ALA A 20 -21.36 -7.56 20.41
C ALA A 20 -20.17 -6.61 20.65
N PHE A 21 -18.99 -6.99 20.18
CA PHE A 21 -17.81 -6.12 20.23
C PHE A 21 -17.99 -4.82 19.43
N ALA A 22 -18.63 -4.89 18.28
CA ALA A 22 -18.97 -3.70 17.50
C ALA A 22 -19.79 -2.68 18.30
N ALA A 23 -20.82 -3.16 19.03
CA ALA A 23 -21.66 -2.31 19.88
C ALA A 23 -20.87 -1.73 21.08
N GLU A 24 -19.98 -2.52 21.68
CA GLU A 24 -19.09 -2.04 22.75
C GLU A 24 -18.15 -0.95 22.27
N VAL A 25 -17.59 -1.09 21.05
CA VAL A 25 -16.72 -0.08 20.45
C VAL A 25 -17.49 1.20 20.15
N GLU A 26 -18.71 1.12 19.63
CA GLU A 26 -19.56 2.29 19.39
C GLU A 26 -19.81 3.08 20.69
N ALA A 27 -20.16 2.38 21.76
CA ALA A 27 -20.34 2.98 23.08
C ALA A 27 -19.03 3.59 23.62
N ALA A 28 -17.90 2.92 23.44
CA ALA A 28 -16.58 3.41 23.84
C ALA A 28 -16.16 4.66 23.07
N VAL A 29 -16.49 4.75 21.78
CA VAL A 29 -16.23 5.95 20.95
C VAL A 29 -16.94 7.16 21.56
N GLU A 30 -18.24 7.07 21.86
CA GLU A 30 -18.99 8.17 22.46
C GLU A 30 -18.46 8.53 23.84
N HIS A 31 -18.07 7.55 24.65
CA HIS A 31 -17.47 7.79 25.96
C HIS A 31 -16.16 8.58 25.87
N HIS A 32 -15.29 8.23 24.91
CA HIS A 32 -14.02 8.91 24.71
C HIS A 32 -14.20 10.30 24.09
N LEU A 33 -15.10 10.46 23.13
CA LEU A 33 -15.42 11.75 22.52
C LEU A 33 -15.85 12.82 23.55
N ALA A 34 -16.45 12.39 24.66
CA ALA A 34 -16.82 13.32 25.73
C ALA A 34 -15.61 13.86 26.55
N ARG A 35 -14.41 13.29 26.39
CA ARG A 35 -13.24 13.55 27.24
C ARG A 35 -12.00 14.02 26.49
N LEU A 36 -11.93 13.79 25.17
CA LEU A 36 -10.77 14.16 24.37
C LEU A 36 -10.63 15.67 24.23
N PRO A 37 -9.43 16.25 24.36
CA PRO A 37 -9.19 17.66 24.12
C PRO A 37 -9.60 18.09 22.69
N ARG A 38 -9.40 17.23 21.70
CA ARG A 38 -9.76 17.46 20.29
C ARG A 38 -11.12 16.84 19.89
N ALA A 39 -12.03 16.68 20.84
CA ALA A 39 -13.33 16.03 20.65
C ALA A 39 -14.12 16.57 19.46
N GLN A 40 -14.07 17.86 19.17
CA GLN A 40 -14.79 18.46 18.05
C GLN A 40 -14.28 17.93 16.70
N ILE A 41 -12.97 17.86 16.53
CA ILE A 41 -12.34 17.33 15.30
C ILE A 41 -12.62 15.85 15.18
N ALA A 42 -12.36 15.07 16.25
CA ALA A 42 -12.58 13.63 16.27
C ALA A 42 -14.04 13.26 16.01
N ARG A 43 -15.01 14.02 16.53
CA ARG A 43 -16.43 13.81 16.27
C ARG A 43 -16.78 14.10 14.82
N ALA A 44 -16.29 15.19 14.25
CA ALA A 44 -16.55 15.52 12.84
C ALA A 44 -16.01 14.43 11.90
N SER A 45 -14.78 13.97 12.14
CA SER A 45 -14.15 12.86 11.43
C SER A 45 -14.98 11.58 11.55
N TRP A 46 -15.32 11.17 12.78
CA TRP A 46 -16.07 9.94 13.03
C TRP A 46 -17.46 9.96 12.39
N GLN A 47 -18.18 11.07 12.50
CA GLN A 47 -19.53 11.20 11.92
C GLN A 47 -19.53 11.21 10.39
N ALA A 48 -18.53 11.81 9.77
CA ALA A 48 -18.46 11.94 8.32
C ALA A 48 -17.80 10.72 7.64
N HIS A 49 -16.82 10.10 8.27
CA HIS A 49 -15.91 9.14 7.64
C HIS A 49 -15.65 7.88 8.48
N GLY A 50 -16.13 7.81 9.72
CA GLY A 50 -16.01 6.62 10.56
C GLY A 50 -16.95 5.51 10.10
N ALA A 51 -16.54 4.25 10.31
CA ALA A 51 -17.42 3.11 10.05
C ALA A 51 -17.07 1.92 10.95
N ILE A 52 -18.08 1.13 11.29
CA ILE A 52 -17.94 -0.21 11.87
C ILE A 52 -18.53 -1.20 10.88
N LEU A 53 -17.70 -2.10 10.37
CA LEU A 53 -18.06 -3.05 9.33
C LEU A 53 -18.05 -4.47 9.93
N LEU A 54 -19.21 -5.15 9.88
CA LEU A 54 -19.32 -6.55 10.26
C LEU A 54 -19.04 -7.43 9.05
N VAL A 55 -18.13 -8.37 9.20
CA VAL A 55 -17.78 -9.39 8.21
C VAL A 55 -18.20 -10.77 8.69
N ALA A 56 -18.48 -11.67 7.76
CA ALA A 56 -18.82 -13.04 8.10
C ALA A 56 -17.59 -13.85 8.55
N ASP A 57 -16.44 -13.58 7.95
CA ASP A 57 -15.16 -14.18 8.31
C ASP A 57 -13.97 -13.29 7.90
N TRP A 58 -12.74 -13.62 8.37
CA TRP A 58 -11.53 -12.89 8.05
C TRP A 58 -11.06 -13.05 6.59
N LYS A 59 -11.66 -13.96 5.81
CA LYS A 59 -11.37 -14.06 4.36
C LYS A 59 -12.02 -12.90 3.61
N GLU A 60 -13.22 -12.52 4.03
CA GLU A 60 -13.91 -11.34 3.51
C GLU A 60 -13.15 -10.06 3.89
N ALA A 61 -12.62 -10.00 5.12
CA ALA A 61 -11.88 -8.86 5.61
C ALA A 61 -10.68 -8.49 4.74
N ALA A 62 -9.88 -9.45 4.25
CA ALA A 62 -8.72 -9.17 3.40
C ALA A 62 -9.10 -8.42 2.11
N ALA A 63 -10.15 -8.86 1.41
CA ALA A 63 -10.64 -8.20 0.21
C ALA A 63 -11.18 -6.79 0.50
N LEU A 64 -11.82 -6.61 1.64
CA LEU A 64 -12.33 -5.32 2.09
C LEU A 64 -11.19 -4.35 2.44
N ILE A 65 -10.16 -4.82 3.16
CA ILE A 65 -8.95 -4.06 3.49
C ILE A 65 -8.27 -3.58 2.21
N ASP A 66 -8.05 -4.45 1.23
CA ASP A 66 -7.44 -4.08 -0.05
C ASP A 66 -8.27 -3.08 -0.83
N ARG A 67 -9.60 -3.16 -0.72
CA ARG A 67 -10.50 -2.17 -1.31
C ARG A 67 -10.42 -0.82 -0.62
N ILE A 68 -10.26 -0.79 0.70
CA ILE A 68 -10.04 0.43 1.50
C ILE A 68 -8.66 1.00 1.19
N ALA A 69 -7.65 0.14 1.10
CA ALA A 69 -6.23 0.48 0.96
C ALA A 69 -5.78 1.51 2.01
N PRO A 70 -5.82 1.14 3.30
CA PRO A 70 -5.57 2.07 4.40
C PRO A 70 -4.11 2.51 4.45
N GLU A 71 -3.89 3.70 4.98
CA GLU A 71 -2.56 4.18 5.37
C GLU A 71 -2.00 3.33 6.51
N HIS A 72 -2.77 3.13 7.56
CA HIS A 72 -2.46 2.30 8.72
C HIS A 72 -3.46 1.16 8.85
N LEU A 73 -2.96 -0.06 8.96
CA LEU A 73 -3.75 -1.27 9.19
C LEU A 73 -3.34 -1.90 10.51
N GLU A 74 -4.20 -1.87 11.51
CA GLU A 74 -4.03 -2.64 12.75
C GLU A 74 -4.73 -3.99 12.66
N LEU A 75 -4.02 -5.07 12.84
CA LEU A 75 -4.54 -6.45 12.91
C LEU A 75 -4.51 -6.94 14.37
N ALA A 76 -5.43 -6.44 15.19
CA ALA A 76 -5.53 -6.76 16.61
C ALA A 76 -6.28 -8.10 16.85
N ILE A 77 -5.91 -9.14 16.12
CA ILE A 77 -6.48 -10.50 16.15
C ILE A 77 -5.40 -11.54 16.47
N ASP A 78 -5.81 -12.76 16.78
CA ASP A 78 -4.86 -13.83 17.14
C ASP A 78 -4.07 -14.32 15.90
N GLU A 79 -4.72 -14.44 14.74
CA GLU A 79 -4.11 -14.88 13.48
C GLU A 79 -3.64 -13.69 12.61
N ALA A 80 -3.00 -12.67 13.21
CA ALA A 80 -2.62 -11.44 12.54
C ALA A 80 -1.69 -11.66 11.35
N ASP A 81 -0.68 -12.53 11.50
CA ASP A 81 0.29 -12.85 10.45
C ASP A 81 -0.39 -13.50 9.24
N ALA A 82 -1.29 -14.47 9.47
CA ALA A 82 -2.01 -15.16 8.41
C ALA A 82 -2.95 -14.24 7.61
N LEU A 83 -3.54 -13.24 8.26
CA LEU A 83 -4.33 -12.25 7.58
C LEU A 83 -3.44 -11.24 6.82
N ALA A 84 -2.31 -10.83 7.41
CA ALA A 84 -1.36 -9.91 6.79
C ALA A 84 -0.82 -10.44 5.45
N GLU A 85 -0.50 -11.75 5.36
CA GLU A 85 -0.05 -12.40 4.11
C GLU A 85 -1.06 -12.31 2.97
N ARG A 86 -2.32 -12.01 3.26
CA ARG A 86 -3.41 -11.90 2.29
C ARG A 86 -3.75 -10.47 1.90
N VAL A 87 -3.15 -9.49 2.56
CA VAL A 87 -3.35 -8.07 2.31
C VAL A 87 -2.27 -7.56 1.36
N SER A 88 -2.69 -6.90 0.29
CA SER A 88 -1.80 -6.33 -0.72
C SER A 88 -1.67 -4.81 -0.62
N HIS A 89 -2.66 -4.15 -0.06
CA HIS A 89 -2.79 -2.69 -0.12
C HIS A 89 -2.96 -2.06 1.25
N ALA A 90 -1.83 -1.87 1.95
CA ALA A 90 -1.75 -1.06 3.17
C ALA A 90 -0.43 -0.28 3.19
N GLY A 91 -0.43 0.91 3.75
CA GLY A 91 0.78 1.73 3.90
C GLY A 91 1.72 1.16 4.96
N ALA A 92 1.19 0.84 6.13
CA ALA A 92 1.86 0.10 7.21
C ALA A 92 0.90 -0.90 7.84
N ILE A 93 1.41 -2.03 8.32
CA ILE A 93 0.64 -3.10 8.98
C ILE A 93 1.19 -3.31 10.38
N PHE A 94 0.32 -3.24 11.38
CA PHE A 94 0.62 -3.41 12.80
C PHE A 94 0.03 -4.73 13.28
N LEU A 95 0.87 -5.65 13.73
CA LEU A 95 0.50 -7.03 14.01
C LEU A 95 0.29 -7.27 15.52
N GLY A 96 -0.88 -7.78 15.86
CA GLY A 96 -1.22 -8.20 17.20
C GLY A 96 -1.72 -7.07 18.12
N ARG A 97 -2.29 -7.48 19.24
CA ARG A 97 -3.01 -6.60 20.19
C ARG A 97 -2.13 -5.58 20.92
N HIS A 98 -0.81 -5.76 20.89
CA HIS A 98 0.16 -4.92 21.59
C HIS A 98 0.93 -3.98 20.66
N THR A 99 0.51 -3.86 19.39
CA THR A 99 1.16 -3.04 18.39
C THR A 99 0.18 -1.98 17.84
N PRO A 100 -0.20 -0.98 18.64
CA PRO A 100 -1.02 0.12 18.15
C PRO A 100 -0.23 0.98 17.14
N GLU A 101 -0.92 1.62 16.24
CA GLU A 101 -0.38 2.52 15.21
C GLU A 101 0.59 3.55 15.79
N ALA A 102 0.24 4.17 16.93
CA ALA A 102 1.08 5.17 17.59
C ALA A 102 2.49 4.68 17.95
N ILE A 103 2.69 3.39 18.21
CA ILE A 103 4.05 2.83 18.39
C ILE A 103 4.85 2.94 17.08
N GLY A 104 4.25 2.65 15.96
CA GLY A 104 4.89 2.76 14.64
C GLY A 104 5.28 4.20 14.32
N ASP A 105 4.37 5.10 14.51
CA ASP A 105 4.58 6.52 14.18
C ASP A 105 5.64 7.21 15.04
N TYR A 106 5.74 6.83 16.32
CA TYR A 106 6.59 7.58 17.23
C TYR A 106 7.94 6.91 17.54
N ILE A 107 8.04 5.57 17.60
CA ILE A 107 9.24 4.96 18.18
C ILE A 107 9.65 3.60 17.62
N ALA A 108 8.84 2.91 16.85
CA ALA A 108 9.19 1.57 16.37
C ALA A 108 10.26 1.56 15.26
N GLY A 109 10.63 2.73 14.72
CA GLY A 109 11.72 2.87 13.76
C GLY A 109 11.31 3.03 12.29
N PRO A 110 10.22 2.43 11.78
CA PRO A 110 9.76 2.71 10.42
C PRO A 110 9.42 4.18 10.21
N ASN A 111 9.51 4.63 8.96
CA ASN A 111 9.09 5.98 8.60
C ASN A 111 7.56 6.08 8.61
N HIS A 112 7.03 7.17 9.19
CA HIS A 112 5.59 7.43 9.24
C HIS A 112 5.05 8.21 8.03
N VAL A 113 5.89 8.56 7.05
CA VAL A 113 5.44 9.14 5.78
C VAL A 113 4.93 8.01 4.89
N LEU A 114 3.65 7.79 4.95
CA LEU A 114 2.95 6.66 4.35
C LEU A 114 2.04 7.10 3.20
N PRO A 115 1.67 6.19 2.30
CA PRO A 115 0.74 6.49 1.23
C PRO A 115 -0.68 6.73 1.77
N THR A 116 -1.20 7.94 1.58
CA THR A 116 -2.55 8.36 1.98
C THR A 116 -3.55 8.26 0.83
N ALA A 117 -4.83 8.52 1.11
CA ALA A 117 -5.90 8.60 0.11
C ALA A 117 -5.93 7.39 -0.85
N ARG A 118 -5.75 6.20 -0.30
CA ARG A 118 -5.76 4.91 -1.01
C ARG A 118 -4.59 4.71 -1.98
N SER A 119 -3.56 5.54 -1.92
CA SER A 119 -2.37 5.38 -2.77
C SER A 119 -1.50 4.17 -2.41
N ALA A 120 -1.76 3.50 -1.27
CA ALA A 120 -1.15 2.21 -0.92
C ALA A 120 -1.34 1.11 -1.98
N ARG A 121 -2.23 1.30 -2.95
CA ARG A 121 -2.41 0.40 -4.11
C ARG A 121 -1.24 0.40 -5.07
N PHE A 122 -0.44 1.44 -5.11
CA PHE A 122 0.64 1.62 -6.07
C PHE A 122 1.87 2.37 -5.52
N ALA A 123 1.82 2.83 -4.27
CA ALA A 123 2.90 3.53 -3.62
C ALA A 123 3.27 2.87 -2.28
N SER A 124 4.52 2.96 -1.90
CA SER A 124 5.05 2.56 -0.59
C SER A 124 5.29 3.78 0.29
N GLY A 125 5.49 3.56 1.57
CA GLY A 125 6.00 4.58 2.49
C GLY A 125 7.41 5.02 2.11
N LEU A 126 7.80 6.21 2.55
CA LEU A 126 9.13 6.76 2.32
C LEU A 126 10.22 5.84 2.90
N SER A 127 11.21 5.51 2.10
CA SER A 127 12.29 4.60 2.47
C SER A 127 13.64 5.06 1.93
N VAL A 128 14.70 4.36 2.30
CA VAL A 128 16.04 4.60 1.76
C VAL A 128 16.08 4.49 0.23
N LEU A 129 15.21 3.67 -0.35
CA LEU A 129 15.16 3.48 -1.81
C LEU A 129 14.75 4.76 -2.57
N ASP A 130 14.01 5.66 -1.93
CA ASP A 130 13.58 6.94 -2.53
C ASP A 130 14.76 7.91 -2.71
N PHE A 131 15.85 7.67 -1.97
CA PHE A 131 17.09 8.46 -2.03
C PHE A 131 18.19 7.78 -2.85
N LEU A 132 17.90 6.62 -3.44
CA LEU A 132 18.83 5.89 -4.27
C LEU A 132 18.56 6.10 -5.76
N LYS A 133 19.60 6.44 -6.51
CA LYS A 133 19.53 6.48 -7.96
C LYS A 133 19.88 5.11 -8.55
N ARG A 134 18.98 4.58 -9.37
CA ARG A 134 19.24 3.36 -10.14
C ARG A 134 19.64 3.68 -11.57
N SER A 135 20.62 2.96 -12.10
CA SER A 135 21.00 2.98 -13.52
C SER A 135 21.04 1.54 -14.03
N SER A 136 20.45 1.30 -15.19
CA SER A 136 20.53 0.00 -15.84
C SER A 136 21.85 -0.13 -16.59
N LEU A 137 22.53 -1.26 -16.41
CA LEU A 137 23.71 -1.64 -17.16
C LEU A 137 23.35 -2.84 -18.03
N VAL A 138 23.46 -2.69 -19.35
CA VAL A 138 23.18 -3.75 -20.31
C VAL A 138 24.43 -4.02 -21.13
N ARG A 139 24.81 -5.29 -21.25
CA ARG A 139 25.92 -5.74 -22.09
C ARG A 139 25.47 -6.94 -22.92
N CYS A 140 25.69 -6.88 -24.22
CA CYS A 140 25.57 -8.01 -25.12
C CYS A 140 26.95 -8.33 -25.72
N ASP A 141 27.24 -9.62 -25.87
CA ASP A 141 28.26 -10.09 -26.78
C ASP A 141 27.69 -10.29 -28.20
N ALA A 142 28.53 -10.69 -29.17
CA ALA A 142 28.10 -10.87 -30.54
C ALA A 142 27.02 -11.94 -30.71
N ALA A 143 27.10 -13.04 -29.92
CA ALA A 143 26.13 -14.13 -29.98
C ALA A 143 24.77 -13.71 -29.42
N SER A 144 24.77 -13.03 -28.28
CA SER A 144 23.55 -12.49 -27.67
C SER A 144 22.89 -11.45 -28.56
N LEU A 145 23.68 -10.57 -29.18
CA LEU A 145 23.15 -9.60 -30.14
C LEU A 145 22.52 -10.28 -31.36
N ALA A 146 23.20 -11.28 -31.93
CA ALA A 146 22.68 -12.02 -33.08
C ALA A 146 21.34 -12.73 -32.76
N ALA A 147 21.21 -13.26 -31.54
CA ALA A 147 19.96 -13.90 -31.11
C ALA A 147 18.79 -12.92 -30.89
N LEU A 148 19.07 -11.73 -30.35
CA LEU A 148 18.03 -10.75 -29.98
C LEU A 148 17.67 -9.78 -31.11
N ALA A 149 18.62 -9.44 -31.99
CA ALA A 149 18.44 -8.42 -33.00
C ALA A 149 17.28 -8.67 -33.97
N PRO A 150 16.96 -9.90 -34.44
CA PRO A 150 15.83 -10.12 -35.35
C PRO A 150 14.49 -9.68 -34.78
N ALA A 151 14.25 -9.91 -33.49
CA ALA A 151 13.02 -9.50 -32.83
C ALA A 151 13.00 -7.97 -32.62
N ALA A 152 14.11 -7.39 -32.18
CA ALA A 152 14.25 -5.96 -31.96
C ALA A 152 14.14 -5.14 -33.25
N ILE A 153 14.68 -5.64 -34.36
CA ILE A 153 14.53 -5.01 -35.70
C ILE A 153 13.06 -4.98 -36.11
N ARG A 154 12.33 -6.11 -35.98
CA ARG A 154 10.90 -6.16 -36.31
C ARG A 154 10.07 -5.17 -35.47
N LEU A 155 10.38 -5.05 -34.18
CA LEU A 155 9.70 -4.08 -33.32
C LEU A 155 10.00 -2.64 -33.75
N ALA A 156 11.25 -2.30 -34.00
CA ALA A 156 11.64 -0.98 -34.46
C ALA A 156 10.99 -0.62 -35.82
N GLU A 157 10.90 -1.57 -36.73
CA GLU A 157 10.22 -1.39 -38.03
C GLU A 157 8.72 -1.18 -37.87
N ALA A 158 8.07 -1.95 -36.99
CA ALA A 158 6.64 -1.79 -36.68
C ALA A 158 6.32 -0.42 -36.06
N GLU A 159 7.23 0.14 -35.28
CA GLU A 159 7.16 1.50 -34.73
C GLU A 159 7.54 2.58 -35.74
N GLY A 160 8.00 2.24 -36.95
CA GLY A 160 8.48 3.18 -37.97
C GLY A 160 9.88 3.74 -37.66
N LEU A 161 10.60 3.19 -36.69
CA LEU A 161 11.92 3.68 -36.24
C LEU A 161 13.07 3.02 -37.02
N LYS A 162 13.20 3.32 -38.30
CA LYS A 162 14.20 2.70 -39.20
C LYS A 162 15.65 2.85 -38.72
N ALA A 163 16.01 3.97 -38.10
CA ALA A 163 17.36 4.18 -37.59
C ALA A 163 17.65 3.23 -36.39
N HIS A 164 16.67 2.88 -35.58
CA HIS A 164 16.81 1.87 -34.52
C HIS A 164 17.06 0.49 -35.12
N ALA A 165 16.28 0.09 -36.13
CA ALA A 165 16.50 -1.16 -36.87
C ALA A 165 17.91 -1.20 -37.52
N LEU A 166 18.30 -0.12 -38.16
CA LEU A 166 19.64 0.02 -38.75
C LEU A 166 20.77 -0.10 -37.73
N SER A 167 20.61 0.52 -36.55
CA SER A 167 21.62 0.43 -35.48
C SER A 167 21.91 -0.99 -35.02
N LEU A 168 20.94 -1.89 -35.13
CA LEU A 168 21.08 -3.31 -34.85
C LEU A 168 21.71 -4.06 -36.02
N SER A 169 21.16 -3.86 -37.23
CA SER A 169 21.55 -4.60 -38.43
C SER A 169 23.02 -4.38 -38.83
N VAL A 170 23.54 -3.17 -38.67
CA VAL A 170 24.98 -2.87 -38.99
C VAL A 170 25.99 -3.56 -38.07
N ARG A 171 25.52 -4.07 -36.93
CA ARG A 171 26.35 -4.78 -35.96
C ARG A 171 26.28 -6.30 -36.10
N LEU A 172 25.39 -6.80 -36.93
CA LEU A 172 25.29 -8.22 -37.21
C LEU A 172 26.37 -8.62 -38.24
N PRO A 173 26.85 -9.88 -38.24
CA PRO A 173 27.71 -10.40 -39.29
C PRO A 173 27.04 -10.22 -40.65
N ARG A 174 27.78 -9.72 -41.63
CA ARG A 174 27.31 -9.70 -43.03
C ARG A 174 27.17 -11.16 -43.47
N THR A 175 25.98 -11.59 -43.79
CA THR A 175 25.80 -12.82 -44.56
C THR A 175 26.43 -12.60 -45.93
N ALA A 176 27.48 -13.38 -46.24
CA ALA A 176 28.15 -13.39 -47.53
C ALA A 176 27.16 -13.83 -48.62
#